data_f327879ebbca087add7cda5f4f65befd
#
_entry.id   f327879ebbca087add7cda5f4f65befd
#
_cell.length_a   1.000
_cell.length_b   1.000
_cell.length_c   1.000
_cell.angle_alpha   90.00
_cell.angle_beta   90.00
_cell.angle_gamma   90.00
#
_symmetry.space_group_name_H-M   'P 1'
#
loop_
_entity.id
_entity.type
_entity.pdbx_description
1 polymer ?
#
loop_
_entity_poly.entity_id
_entity_poly.type
_entity_poly.pdbx_seq_one_letter_code
_entity_poly.pdbx_strand_id
1 'polypeptide(L)'
;ASFRQAGLDDRLAALAGFAFVGAGAAGSLVAGRIADRLGRTAVTSAAMAVSGVCSLVAGFLFGASPWLLTALVLVWGFAVVADSAQFSAGVSELAPDDRIGTALTLQTSLGFLLTLVTIRVVPALAGRFGWRYAFAGLAIGPAAGIWAMLRLRRLPAATRMASGRR
;
A
#
# COMPACT_ATOMS: atom_id res chain seq x y z
N ALA A 1 -10.44 -16.78 5.07
CA ALA A 1 -11.72 -16.73 5.76
C ALA A 1 -12.87 -16.50 4.76
N SER A 2 -12.92 -15.38 4.01
CA SER A 2 -14.04 -15.06 3.09
C SER A 2 -14.24 -16.11 1.97
N PHE A 3 -13.16 -16.60 1.34
CA PHE A 3 -13.23 -17.66 0.32
C PHE A 3 -13.79 -18.97 0.88
N ARG A 4 -13.37 -19.35 2.09
CA ARG A 4 -13.92 -20.54 2.77
C ARG A 4 -15.41 -20.40 3.11
N GLN A 5 -15.84 -19.20 3.51
CA GLN A 5 -17.26 -18.92 3.74
C GLN A 5 -18.11 -19.04 2.48
N ALA A 6 -17.52 -18.76 1.32
CA ALA A 6 -18.15 -18.94 0.01
C ALA A 6 -18.02 -20.37 -0.55
N GLY A 7 -17.49 -21.34 0.22
CA GLY A 7 -17.34 -22.73 -0.20
C GLY A 7 -16.24 -22.97 -1.25
N LEU A 8 -15.31 -22.01 -1.40
CA LEU A 8 -14.22 -22.12 -2.38
C LEU A 8 -12.97 -22.78 -1.77
N ASP A 9 -12.23 -23.51 -2.61
CA ASP A 9 -11.00 -24.20 -2.25
C ASP A 9 -9.90 -23.20 -1.80
N ASP A 10 -9.09 -23.63 -0.84
CA ASP A 10 -7.91 -22.90 -0.36
C ASP A 10 -6.90 -22.61 -1.48
N ARG A 11 -6.88 -23.42 -2.54
CA ARG A 11 -6.06 -23.19 -3.75
C ARG A 11 -6.43 -21.88 -4.44
N LEU A 12 -7.73 -21.58 -4.57
CA LEU A 12 -8.19 -20.33 -5.17
C LEU A 12 -7.83 -19.12 -4.32
N ALA A 13 -7.88 -19.27 -2.99
CA ALA A 13 -7.42 -18.23 -2.09
C ALA A 13 -5.91 -17.98 -2.20
N ALA A 14 -5.11 -19.04 -2.34
CA ALA A 14 -3.67 -18.95 -2.56
C ALA A 14 -3.32 -18.31 -3.91
N LEU A 15 -4.03 -18.68 -4.98
CA LEU A 15 -3.87 -18.08 -6.30
C LEU A 15 -4.23 -16.58 -6.30
N ALA A 16 -5.30 -16.19 -5.61
CA ALA A 16 -5.65 -14.78 -5.44
C ALA A 16 -4.55 -14.01 -4.68
N GLY A 17 -3.95 -14.61 -3.65
CA GLY A 17 -2.80 -14.04 -2.94
C GLY A 17 -1.57 -13.90 -3.83
N PHE A 18 -1.27 -14.90 -4.64
CA PHE A 18 -0.17 -14.83 -5.62
C PHE A 18 -0.42 -13.75 -6.68
N ALA A 19 -1.63 -13.69 -7.21
CA ALA A 19 -2.03 -12.67 -8.18
C ALA A 19 -1.97 -11.25 -7.59
N PHE A 20 -2.29 -11.07 -6.29
CA PHE A 20 -2.09 -9.83 -5.56
C PHE A 20 -0.63 -9.34 -5.63
N VAL A 21 0.33 -10.23 -5.34
CA VAL A 21 1.76 -9.90 -5.40
C VAL A 21 2.18 -9.58 -6.84
N GLY A 22 1.72 -10.38 -7.83
CA GLY A 22 1.99 -10.14 -9.25
C GLY A 22 1.43 -8.79 -9.74
N ALA A 23 0.20 -8.45 -9.35
CA ALA A 23 -0.39 -7.14 -9.63
C ALA A 23 0.44 -6.01 -9.01
N GLY A 24 0.99 -6.22 -7.82
CA GLY A 24 1.88 -5.28 -7.16
C GLY A 24 3.17 -5.03 -7.92
N ALA A 25 3.80 -6.08 -8.47
CA ALA A 25 4.99 -5.93 -9.31
C ALA A 25 4.70 -5.06 -10.56
N ALA A 26 3.57 -5.30 -11.23
CA ALA A 26 3.12 -4.44 -12.34
C ALA A 26 2.86 -3.00 -11.87
N GLY A 27 2.24 -2.84 -10.69
CA GLY A 27 1.96 -1.55 -10.08
C GLY A 27 3.23 -0.73 -9.83
N SER A 28 4.28 -1.34 -9.30
CA SER A 28 5.55 -0.65 -9.04
C SER A 28 6.23 -0.15 -10.32
N LEU A 29 6.21 -0.95 -11.39
CA LEU A 29 6.77 -0.56 -12.70
C LEU A 29 5.99 0.60 -13.34
N VAL A 30 4.66 0.51 -13.34
CA VAL A 30 3.80 1.56 -13.91
C VAL A 30 3.92 2.84 -13.10
N ALA A 31 3.82 2.75 -11.77
CA ALA A 31 3.94 3.90 -10.90
C ALA A 31 5.31 4.58 -11.00
N GLY A 32 6.40 3.82 -11.16
CA GLY A 32 7.72 4.37 -11.40
C GLY A 32 7.75 5.28 -12.64
N ARG A 33 7.29 4.75 -13.77
CA ARG A 33 7.25 5.52 -15.03
C ARG A 33 6.36 6.76 -14.96
N ILE A 34 5.22 6.65 -14.27
CA ILE A 34 4.30 7.78 -14.08
C ILE A 34 4.90 8.82 -13.13
N ALA A 35 5.55 8.36 -12.05
CA ALA A 35 6.18 9.24 -11.07
C ALA A 35 7.33 10.07 -11.65
N ASP A 36 8.07 9.51 -12.60
CA ASP A 36 9.11 10.24 -13.32
C ASP A 36 8.55 11.38 -14.18
N ARG A 37 7.25 11.37 -14.49
CA ARG A 37 6.57 12.41 -15.28
C ARG A 37 5.72 13.36 -14.45
N LEU A 38 4.94 12.83 -13.50
CA LEU A 38 3.95 13.59 -12.70
C LEU A 38 4.48 13.99 -11.31
N GLY A 39 5.62 13.46 -10.91
CA GLY A 39 6.21 13.66 -9.59
C GLY A 39 5.86 12.54 -8.61
N ARG A 40 6.84 12.21 -7.76
CA ARG A 40 6.72 11.08 -6.81
C ARG A 40 5.64 11.31 -5.77
N THR A 41 5.54 12.52 -5.22
CA THR A 41 4.55 12.84 -4.18
C THR A 41 3.12 12.69 -4.66
N ALA A 42 2.84 13.07 -5.92
CA ALA A 42 1.51 12.95 -6.52
C ALA A 42 1.13 11.48 -6.73
N VAL A 43 2.02 10.70 -7.33
CA VAL A 43 1.77 9.28 -7.64
C VAL A 43 1.65 8.46 -6.35
N THR A 44 2.52 8.70 -5.36
CA THR A 44 2.44 8.03 -4.06
C THR A 44 1.12 8.35 -3.34
N SER A 45 0.72 9.64 -3.33
CA SER A 45 -0.56 10.03 -2.72
C SER A 45 -1.76 9.39 -3.41
N ALA A 46 -1.74 9.30 -4.75
CA ALA A 46 -2.79 8.63 -5.52
C ALA A 46 -2.86 7.13 -5.23
N ALA A 47 -1.71 6.44 -5.20
CA ALA A 47 -1.63 5.02 -4.87
C ALA A 47 -2.15 4.74 -3.45
N MET A 48 -1.77 5.57 -2.48
CA MET A 48 -2.27 5.49 -1.11
C MET A 48 -3.78 5.76 -1.03
N ALA A 49 -4.31 6.71 -1.79
CA ALA A 49 -5.75 6.97 -1.83
C ALA A 49 -6.52 5.75 -2.35
N VAL A 50 -6.05 5.13 -3.42
CA VAL A 50 -6.62 3.88 -3.94
C VAL A 50 -6.52 2.77 -2.89
N SER A 51 -5.36 2.58 -2.26
CA SER A 51 -5.17 1.58 -1.20
C SER A 51 -6.11 1.82 -0.01
N GLY A 52 -6.27 3.07 0.44
CA GLY A 52 -7.19 3.44 1.51
C GLY A 52 -8.65 3.15 1.16
N VAL A 53 -9.09 3.48 -0.06
CA VAL A 53 -10.43 3.14 -0.54
C VAL A 53 -10.62 1.63 -0.62
N CYS A 54 -9.65 0.88 -1.14
CA CYS A 54 -9.70 -0.57 -1.19
C CYS A 54 -9.84 -1.18 0.21
N SER A 55 -9.12 -0.66 1.21
CA SER A 55 -9.23 -1.15 2.58
C SER A 55 -10.62 -0.90 3.19
N LEU A 56 -11.24 0.25 2.93
CA LEU A 56 -12.61 0.53 3.35
C LEU A 56 -13.62 -0.39 2.66
N VAL A 57 -13.51 -0.54 1.34
CA VAL A 57 -14.43 -1.37 0.54
C VAL A 57 -14.28 -2.85 0.87
N ALA A 58 -13.06 -3.33 1.16
CA ALA A 58 -12.79 -4.73 1.51
C ALA A 58 -13.62 -5.20 2.71
N GLY A 59 -13.83 -4.33 3.69
CA GLY A 59 -14.68 -4.63 4.84
C GLY A 59 -16.14 -4.87 4.48
N PHE A 60 -16.67 -4.19 3.47
CA PHE A 60 -18.05 -4.37 2.99
C PHE A 60 -18.21 -5.59 2.09
N LEU A 61 -17.17 -5.94 1.34
CA LEU A 61 -17.16 -7.10 0.45
C LEU A 61 -16.79 -8.41 1.16
N PHE A 62 -16.43 -8.35 2.44
CA PHE A 62 -16.12 -9.55 3.21
C PHE A 62 -17.34 -10.45 3.35
N GLY A 63 -17.25 -11.71 2.85
CA GLY A 63 -18.38 -12.64 2.79
C GLY A 63 -19.34 -12.43 1.61
N ALA A 64 -19.12 -11.41 0.77
CA ALA A 64 -19.84 -11.21 -0.48
C ALA A 64 -19.24 -12.05 -1.62
N SER A 65 -19.48 -11.68 -2.88
CA SER A 65 -18.96 -12.39 -4.04
C SER A 65 -17.43 -12.52 -4.03
N PRO A 66 -16.87 -13.74 -4.09
CA PRO A 66 -15.42 -13.98 -4.15
C PRO A 66 -14.75 -13.30 -5.34
N TRP A 67 -15.44 -13.19 -6.45
CA TRP A 67 -14.92 -12.57 -7.68
C TRP A 67 -14.74 -11.06 -7.52
N LEU A 68 -15.72 -10.39 -6.88
CA LEU A 68 -15.62 -8.97 -6.56
C LEU A 68 -14.47 -8.72 -5.56
N LEU A 69 -14.35 -9.59 -4.56
CA LEU A 69 -13.25 -9.51 -3.60
C LEU A 69 -11.90 -9.73 -4.28
N THR A 70 -11.80 -10.69 -5.21
CA THR A 70 -10.57 -10.91 -5.99
C THR A 70 -10.21 -9.70 -6.83
N ALA A 71 -11.18 -9.12 -7.56
CA ALA A 71 -10.94 -7.91 -8.34
C ALA A 71 -10.45 -6.75 -7.46
N LEU A 72 -11.08 -6.52 -6.31
CA LEU A 72 -10.65 -5.51 -5.34
C LEU A 72 -9.23 -5.79 -4.85
N VAL A 73 -8.90 -7.04 -4.52
CA VAL A 73 -7.58 -7.45 -4.02
C VAL A 73 -6.50 -7.21 -5.08
N LEU A 74 -6.77 -7.43 -6.35
CA LEU A 74 -5.83 -7.14 -7.45
C LEU A 74 -5.55 -5.63 -7.57
N VAL A 75 -6.59 -4.80 -7.53
CA VAL A 75 -6.44 -3.34 -7.53
C VAL A 75 -5.67 -2.87 -6.29
N TRP A 76 -5.97 -3.45 -5.14
CA TRP A 76 -5.28 -3.13 -3.89
C TRP A 76 -3.82 -3.54 -3.93
N GLY A 77 -3.49 -4.75 -4.43
CA GLY A 77 -2.13 -5.22 -4.62
C GLY A 77 -1.31 -4.32 -5.52
N PHE A 78 -1.92 -3.91 -6.65
CA PHE A 78 -1.31 -2.95 -7.58
C PHE A 78 -0.96 -1.63 -6.86
N ALA A 79 -1.88 -1.06 -6.10
CA ALA A 79 -1.70 0.22 -5.43
C ALA A 79 -0.71 0.16 -4.26
N VAL A 80 -0.80 -0.87 -3.40
CA VAL A 80 0.00 -0.98 -2.17
C VAL A 80 1.48 -1.24 -2.44
N VAL A 81 1.82 -1.95 -3.51
CA VAL A 81 3.23 -2.16 -3.88
C VAL A 81 3.76 -0.94 -4.65
N ALA A 82 2.89 -0.27 -5.41
CA ALA A 82 3.23 0.96 -6.11
C ALA A 82 3.69 2.07 -5.15
N ASP A 83 3.00 2.29 -4.03
CA ASP A 83 3.39 3.31 -3.06
C ASP A 83 4.70 2.96 -2.35
N SER A 84 4.90 1.71 -1.96
CA SER A 84 6.11 1.25 -1.28
C SER A 84 7.36 1.44 -2.15
N ALA A 85 7.27 1.17 -3.45
CA ALA A 85 8.36 1.41 -4.39
C ALA A 85 8.70 2.90 -4.52
N GLN A 86 7.67 3.77 -4.53
CA GLN A 86 7.87 5.22 -4.60
C GLN A 86 8.46 5.79 -3.30
N PHE A 87 8.13 5.24 -2.14
CA PHE A 87 8.77 5.60 -0.87
C PHE A 87 10.28 5.32 -0.91
N SER A 88 10.68 4.13 -1.35
CA SER A 88 12.09 3.77 -1.43
C SER A 88 12.85 4.65 -2.44
N ALA A 89 12.25 4.94 -3.59
CA ALA A 89 12.81 5.86 -4.55
C ALA A 89 12.95 7.28 -3.97
N GLY A 90 11.91 7.79 -3.28
CA GLY A 90 11.96 9.10 -2.63
C GLY A 90 13.02 9.19 -1.53
N VAL A 91 13.18 8.14 -0.72
CA VAL A 91 14.23 8.07 0.30
C VAL A 91 15.61 8.11 -0.35
N SER A 92 15.85 7.36 -1.43
CA SER A 92 17.15 7.37 -2.13
C SER A 92 17.47 8.71 -2.79
N GLU A 93 16.45 9.46 -3.24
CA GLU A 93 16.65 10.79 -3.84
C GLU A 93 16.85 11.91 -2.81
N LEU A 94 16.39 11.72 -1.58
CA LEU A 94 16.49 12.73 -0.52
C LEU A 94 17.65 12.50 0.44
N ALA A 95 18.06 11.25 0.64
CA ALA A 95 19.15 10.90 1.53
C ALA A 95 20.52 11.43 0.97
N PRO A 96 21.47 11.76 1.85
CA PRO A 96 22.85 11.97 1.45
C PRO A 96 23.44 10.71 0.80
N ASP A 97 24.31 10.89 -0.21
CA ASP A 97 24.86 9.78 -1.00
C ASP A 97 25.59 8.73 -0.15
N ASP A 98 26.29 9.17 0.89
CA ASP A 98 27.01 8.31 1.84
C ASP A 98 26.09 7.53 2.79
N ARG A 99 24.79 7.85 2.86
CA ARG A 99 23.80 7.28 3.80
C ARG A 99 22.56 6.67 3.17
N ILE A 100 22.49 6.58 1.84
CA ILE A 100 21.32 6.02 1.13
C ILE A 100 20.99 4.61 1.64
N GLY A 101 21.99 3.73 1.76
CA GLY A 101 21.80 2.37 2.24
C GLY A 101 21.23 2.32 3.65
N THR A 102 21.74 3.14 4.56
CA THR A 102 21.25 3.24 5.95
C THR A 102 19.80 3.74 5.98
N ALA A 103 19.48 4.77 5.19
CA ALA A 103 18.15 5.34 5.13
C ALA A 103 17.10 4.32 4.59
N LEU A 104 17.44 3.58 3.54
CA LEU A 104 16.60 2.52 2.98
C LEU A 104 16.42 1.36 3.96
N THR A 105 17.48 0.94 4.65
CA THR A 105 17.40 -0.10 5.66
C THR A 105 16.49 0.31 6.81
N LEU A 106 16.65 1.54 7.32
CA LEU A 106 15.78 2.07 8.39
C LEU A 106 14.32 2.14 7.96
N GLN A 107 14.04 2.67 6.76
CA GLN A 107 12.69 2.72 6.21
C GLN A 107 12.07 1.32 6.11
N THR A 108 12.80 0.36 5.56
CA THR A 108 12.33 -1.01 5.38
C THR A 108 12.09 -1.69 6.72
N SER A 109 13.00 -1.52 7.68
CA SER A 109 12.86 -2.08 9.03
C SER A 109 11.64 -1.53 9.76
N LEU A 110 11.39 -0.22 9.69
CA LEU A 110 10.20 0.40 10.26
C LEU A 110 8.91 -0.09 9.59
N GLY A 111 8.94 -0.29 8.26
CA GLY A 111 7.82 -0.85 7.51
C GLY A 111 7.48 -2.28 7.96
N PHE A 112 8.49 -3.15 8.12
CA PHE A 112 8.27 -4.50 8.62
C PHE A 112 7.81 -4.52 10.08
N LEU A 113 8.33 -3.62 10.93
CA LEU A 113 7.88 -3.49 12.31
C LEU A 113 6.39 -3.14 12.39
N LEU A 114 5.95 -2.17 11.58
CA LEU A 114 4.53 -1.82 11.44
C LEU A 114 3.69 -3.01 10.95
N THR A 115 4.21 -3.78 10.00
CA THR A 115 3.55 -4.99 9.49
C THR A 115 3.37 -6.03 10.59
N LEU A 116 4.38 -6.26 11.44
CA LEU A 116 4.27 -7.17 12.60
C LEU A 116 3.17 -6.74 13.56
N VAL A 117 3.07 -5.45 13.85
CA VAL A 117 1.99 -4.91 14.68
C VAL A 117 0.63 -5.13 14.01
N THR A 118 0.52 -4.85 12.73
CA THR A 118 -0.74 -4.96 11.98
C THR A 118 -1.23 -6.40 11.90
N ILE A 119 -0.35 -7.37 11.68
CA ILE A 119 -0.67 -8.82 11.66
C ILE A 119 -1.26 -9.28 12.99
N ARG A 120 -0.87 -8.67 14.10
CA ARG A 120 -1.42 -8.99 15.44
C ARG A 120 -2.72 -8.26 15.73
N VAL A 121 -2.76 -6.96 15.39
CA VAL A 121 -3.87 -6.07 15.73
C VAL A 121 -5.11 -6.35 14.89
N VAL A 122 -4.95 -6.56 13.57
CA VAL A 122 -6.10 -6.74 12.66
C VAL A 122 -6.96 -7.96 13.01
N PRO A 123 -6.41 -9.16 13.24
CA PRO A 123 -7.23 -10.29 13.67
C PRO A 123 -7.90 -10.08 15.03
N ALA A 124 -7.23 -9.42 15.98
CA ALA A 124 -7.80 -9.10 17.29
C ALA A 124 -8.99 -8.12 17.16
N LEU A 125 -8.87 -7.11 16.32
CA LEU A 125 -9.98 -6.19 16.01
C LEU A 125 -11.11 -6.92 15.28
N ALA A 126 -10.77 -7.80 14.33
CA ALA A 126 -11.76 -8.59 13.60
C ALA A 126 -12.54 -9.53 14.52
N GLY A 127 -11.90 -10.11 15.53
CA GLY A 127 -12.55 -10.94 16.54
C GLY A 127 -13.50 -10.16 17.46
N ARG A 128 -13.22 -8.87 17.74
CA ARG A 128 -14.04 -8.01 18.60
C ARG A 128 -15.15 -7.27 17.87
N PHE A 129 -14.83 -6.71 16.72
CA PHE A 129 -15.70 -5.75 16.01
C PHE A 129 -16.13 -6.25 14.63
N GLY A 130 -15.63 -7.41 14.21
CA GLY A 130 -15.86 -7.95 12.86
C GLY A 130 -14.87 -7.43 11.81
N TRP A 131 -14.76 -8.17 10.71
CA TRP A 131 -13.82 -7.88 9.62
C TRP A 131 -14.05 -6.51 8.96
N ARG A 132 -15.29 -6.06 8.92
CA ARG A 132 -15.65 -4.75 8.34
C ARG A 132 -14.90 -3.60 9.00
N TYR A 133 -14.89 -3.57 10.32
CA TYR A 133 -14.23 -2.49 11.09
C TYR A 133 -12.72 -2.69 11.16
N ALA A 134 -12.25 -3.94 11.19
CA ALA A 134 -10.82 -4.24 11.17
C ALA A 134 -10.16 -3.72 9.89
N PHE A 135 -10.78 -3.91 8.72
CA PHE A 135 -10.29 -3.39 7.45
C PHE A 135 -10.40 -1.86 7.37
N ALA A 136 -11.48 -1.27 7.89
CA ALA A 136 -11.60 0.19 7.93
C ALA A 136 -10.47 0.85 8.74
N GLY A 137 -10.02 0.22 9.82
CA GLY A 137 -8.88 0.68 10.61
C GLY A 137 -7.57 0.78 9.81
N LEU A 138 -7.39 -0.06 8.79
CA LEU A 138 -6.22 0.00 7.93
C LEU A 138 -6.14 1.27 7.08
N ALA A 139 -7.25 1.96 6.83
CA ALA A 139 -7.28 3.20 6.07
C ALA A 139 -6.54 4.36 6.77
N ILE A 140 -6.30 4.25 8.08
CA ILE A 140 -5.54 5.26 8.85
C ILE A 140 -4.11 5.40 8.31
N GLY A 141 -3.46 4.29 7.93
CA GLY A 141 -2.11 4.30 7.37
C GLY A 141 -2.01 5.14 6.09
N PRO A 142 -2.77 4.81 5.04
CA PRO A 142 -2.85 5.61 3.81
C PRO A 142 -3.20 7.08 4.06
N ALA A 143 -4.15 7.37 4.95
CA ALA A 143 -4.52 8.75 5.27
C ALA A 143 -3.34 9.54 5.87
N ALA A 144 -2.62 8.96 6.83
CA ALA A 144 -1.43 9.56 7.43
C ALA A 144 -0.31 9.73 6.39
N GLY A 145 -0.13 8.73 5.50
CA GLY A 145 0.86 8.78 4.43
C GLY A 145 0.55 9.85 3.39
N ILE A 146 -0.71 10.02 2.98
CA ILE A 146 -1.14 11.11 2.09
C ILE A 146 -0.83 12.46 2.73
N TRP A 147 -1.18 12.63 3.99
CA TRP A 147 -0.88 13.87 4.72
C TRP A 147 0.63 14.16 4.74
N ALA A 148 1.46 13.15 5.01
CA ALA A 148 2.91 13.28 5.02
C ALA A 148 3.46 13.65 3.63
N MET A 149 2.96 13.00 2.55
CA MET A 149 3.35 13.30 1.17
C MET A 149 2.95 14.70 0.73
N LEU A 150 1.74 15.15 1.08
CA LEU A 150 1.29 16.51 0.79
C LEU A 150 2.10 17.55 1.55
N ARG A 151 2.53 17.25 2.77
CA ARG A 151 3.43 18.10 3.55
C ARG A 151 4.83 18.12 2.92
N LEU A 152 5.38 16.96 2.53
CA LEU A 152 6.67 16.87 1.85
C LEU A 152 6.68 17.68 0.56
N ARG A 153 5.60 17.62 -0.24
CA ARG A 153 5.45 18.37 -1.50
C ARG A 153 5.63 19.87 -1.33
N ARG A 154 5.33 20.42 -0.15
CA ARG A 154 5.47 21.85 0.17
C ARG A 154 6.89 22.25 0.59
N LEU A 155 7.75 21.27 0.91
CA LEU A 155 9.11 21.53 1.35
C LEU A 155 10.05 21.74 0.15
N PRO A 156 11.08 22.60 0.29
CA PRO A 156 12.11 22.78 -0.74
C PRO A 156 12.78 21.47 -1.12
N ALA A 157 12.95 20.54 -0.18
CA ALA A 157 13.56 19.23 -0.41
C ALA A 157 12.83 18.42 -1.50
N ALA A 158 11.52 18.61 -1.69
CA ALA A 158 10.76 17.91 -2.72
C ALA A 158 11.24 18.23 -4.15
N THR A 159 11.94 19.34 -4.37
CA THR A 159 12.54 19.67 -5.68
C THR A 159 13.69 18.76 -6.07
N ARG A 160 14.25 18.00 -5.12
CA ARG A 160 15.29 17.00 -5.40
C ARG A 160 14.71 15.70 -5.96
N MET A 161 13.41 15.46 -5.77
CA MET A 161 12.71 14.24 -6.20
C MET A 161 12.31 14.34 -7.67
N ALA A 162 12.39 13.21 -8.39
CA ALA A 162 11.99 13.08 -9.80
C ALA A 162 12.47 14.26 -10.68
N SER A 163 13.73 14.69 -10.53
CA SER A 163 14.32 15.79 -11.29
C SER A 163 13.55 17.12 -11.19
N GLY A 164 13.01 17.42 -10.00
CA GLY A 164 12.29 18.66 -9.71
C GLY A 164 10.77 18.58 -9.90
N ARG A 165 10.24 17.43 -10.29
CA ARG A 165 8.79 17.22 -10.42
C ARG A 165 8.19 16.84 -9.08
N ARG A 166 7.12 17.55 -8.71
CA ARG A 166 6.46 17.41 -7.39
C ARG A 166 5.16 16.66 -7.45
#